data_a1c60030a648231a8793f28033312f1a
#
_entry.id   a1c60030a648231a8793f28033312f1a
#
_cell.length_a   1.000
_cell.length_b   1.000
_cell.length_c   1.000
_cell.angle_alpha   90.00
_cell.angle_beta   90.00
_cell.angle_gamma   90.00
#
_symmetry.space_group_name_H-M   'P 1'
#
loop_
_entity.id
_entity.type
_entity.pdbx_description
1 polymer ?
#
loop_
_entity_poly.entity_id
_entity_poly.type
_entity_poly.pdbx_seq_one_letter_code
_entity_poly.pdbx_strand_id
1 'polypeptide(L)'
;AISLTGKYSSNGVHTQNGYNMAVDRINSMGGIKVGGKTYKFEIIYYDDESNPKRAAQLAERLIKQDGVEFMLGPYSSGLTKAIAPVTEKYGVPMVEANGASRSLFTKGYKYLFAVLAPANLYLDVAIDLAVEKNGGKPVSVAMAFEQDAFSQDVRLGVLDAIKRTGSKK
;
A
#
# COMPACT_ATOMS: atom_id res chain seq x y z
N ALA A 1 9.74 2.85 -7.62
CA ALA A 1 10.14 3.98 -6.77
C ALA A 1 9.82 3.67 -5.31
N ILE A 2 10.64 4.08 -4.39
CA ILE A 2 10.47 3.81 -2.95
C ILE A 2 11.12 4.92 -2.13
N SER A 3 10.56 5.25 -0.95
CA SER A 3 11.08 6.32 -0.10
C SER A 3 12.27 5.83 0.73
N LEU A 4 13.47 6.09 0.27
CA LEU A 4 14.70 5.82 1.04
C LEU A 4 15.14 7.04 1.86
N THR A 5 14.65 8.23 1.50
CA THR A 5 14.81 9.48 2.22
C THR A 5 13.46 10.19 2.43
N GLY A 6 13.45 11.28 3.21
CA GLY A 6 12.27 12.07 3.51
C GLY A 6 11.37 11.47 4.61
N LYS A 7 10.12 11.91 4.66
CA LYS A 7 9.13 11.61 5.72
C LYS A 7 8.93 10.11 5.94
N TYR A 8 8.98 9.32 4.87
CA TYR A 8 8.66 7.89 4.90
C TYR A 8 9.90 6.99 4.85
N SER A 9 11.11 7.52 5.05
CA SER A 9 12.36 6.77 4.87
C SER A 9 12.43 5.48 5.70
N SER A 10 12.07 5.53 6.97
CA SER A 10 12.06 4.33 7.82
C SER A 10 11.17 3.22 7.27
N ASN A 11 9.95 3.58 6.88
CA ASN A 11 8.99 2.63 6.32
C ASN A 11 9.39 2.14 4.92
N GLY A 12 9.96 3.04 4.11
CA GLY A 12 10.47 2.70 2.78
C GLY A 12 11.62 1.69 2.85
N VAL A 13 12.55 1.85 3.80
CA VAL A 13 13.63 0.88 4.03
C VAL A 13 13.07 -0.48 4.48
N HIS A 14 12.07 -0.51 5.38
CA HIS A 14 11.43 -1.78 5.75
C HIS A 14 10.74 -2.44 4.56
N THR A 15 10.06 -1.67 3.72
CA THR A 15 9.44 -2.17 2.48
C THR A 15 10.48 -2.74 1.53
N GLN A 16 11.60 -2.03 1.30
CA GLN A 16 12.70 -2.50 0.48
C GLN A 16 13.28 -3.81 1.00
N ASN A 17 13.52 -3.92 2.31
CA ASN A 17 14.03 -5.15 2.93
C ASN A 17 13.06 -6.33 2.71
N GLY A 18 11.76 -6.10 2.82
CA GLY A 18 10.74 -7.12 2.56
C GLY A 18 10.76 -7.60 1.10
N TYR A 19 10.85 -6.68 0.15
CA TYR A 19 10.95 -7.01 -1.27
C TYR A 19 12.23 -7.76 -1.61
N ASN A 20 13.38 -7.30 -1.09
CA ASN A 20 14.67 -7.99 -1.29
C ASN A 20 14.64 -9.40 -0.73
N MET A 21 14.14 -9.59 0.49
CA MET A 21 14.03 -10.92 1.11
C MET A 21 13.15 -11.86 0.29
N ALA A 22 12.04 -11.38 -0.27
CA ALA A 22 11.17 -12.19 -1.11
C ALA A 22 11.86 -12.60 -2.42
N VAL A 23 12.53 -11.65 -3.08
CA VAL A 23 13.27 -11.92 -4.33
C VAL A 23 14.43 -12.85 -4.09
N ASP A 24 15.24 -12.64 -3.05
CA ASP A 24 16.36 -13.52 -2.69
C ASP A 24 15.86 -14.96 -2.44
N ARG A 25 14.76 -15.11 -1.72
CA ARG A 25 14.15 -16.42 -1.47
C ARG A 25 13.70 -17.09 -2.76
N ILE A 26 12.97 -16.40 -3.63
CA ILE A 26 12.49 -16.97 -4.90
C ILE A 26 13.68 -17.35 -5.79
N ASN A 27 14.67 -16.46 -5.89
CA ASN A 27 15.84 -16.68 -6.73
C ASN A 27 16.74 -17.83 -6.22
N SER A 28 16.85 -18.01 -4.88
CA SER A 28 17.60 -19.13 -4.26
C SER A 28 16.92 -20.47 -4.48
N MET A 29 15.60 -20.50 -4.62
CA MET A 29 14.83 -21.70 -5.00
C MET A 29 14.88 -22.01 -6.51
N GLY A 30 15.68 -21.26 -7.28
CA GLY A 30 15.84 -21.44 -8.71
C GLY A 30 14.99 -20.49 -9.57
N GLY A 31 14.24 -19.54 -8.97
CA GLY A 31 13.38 -18.63 -9.68
C GLY A 31 11.98 -19.19 -9.98
N ILE A 32 11.29 -18.61 -10.95
CA ILE A 32 9.95 -19.02 -11.38
C ILE A 32 9.99 -19.67 -12.77
N LYS A 33 9.12 -20.65 -12.99
CA LYS A 33 8.98 -21.33 -14.30
C LYS A 33 7.76 -20.79 -15.02
N VAL A 34 7.97 -20.26 -16.22
CA VAL A 34 6.91 -19.75 -17.09
C VAL A 34 7.17 -20.25 -18.52
N GLY A 35 6.19 -20.93 -19.13
CA GLY A 35 6.29 -21.41 -20.50
C GLY A 35 7.50 -22.35 -20.75
N GLY A 36 7.89 -23.15 -19.75
CA GLY A 36 9.04 -24.07 -19.83
C GLY A 36 10.41 -23.41 -19.62
N LYS A 37 10.47 -22.10 -19.44
CA LYS A 37 11.70 -21.35 -19.12
C LYS A 37 11.73 -20.97 -17.65
N THR A 38 12.92 -20.84 -17.11
CA THR A 38 13.13 -20.38 -15.72
C THR A 38 13.60 -18.92 -15.73
N TYR A 39 12.98 -18.10 -14.89
CA TYR A 39 13.28 -16.69 -14.73
C TYR A 39 13.66 -16.39 -13.29
N LYS A 40 14.58 -15.44 -13.10
CA LYS A 40 14.92 -14.84 -11.81
C LYS A 40 14.43 -13.40 -11.78
N PHE A 41 14.09 -12.92 -10.60
CA PHE A 41 13.72 -11.52 -10.41
C PHE A 41 14.95 -10.67 -10.18
N GLU A 42 14.91 -9.46 -10.73
CA GLU A 42 15.80 -8.35 -10.42
C GLU A 42 14.92 -7.14 -10.07
N ILE A 43 15.28 -6.36 -9.05
CA ILE A 43 14.54 -5.16 -8.66
C ILE A 43 15.41 -3.92 -8.91
N ILE A 44 14.87 -2.96 -9.65
CA ILE A 44 15.46 -1.65 -9.84
C ILE A 44 14.80 -0.66 -8.89
N TYR A 45 15.59 0.00 -8.05
CA TYR A 45 15.14 0.98 -7.06
C TYR A 45 15.55 2.39 -7.43
N TYR A 46 14.64 3.33 -7.20
CA TYR A 46 14.90 4.76 -7.18
C TYR A 46 14.27 5.38 -5.94
N ASP A 47 15.00 6.29 -5.29
CA ASP A 47 14.49 7.04 -4.15
C ASP A 47 13.53 8.13 -4.61
N ASP A 48 12.27 8.05 -4.17
CA ASP A 48 11.24 9.04 -4.45
C ASP A 48 11.25 10.22 -3.47
N GLU A 49 12.13 10.19 -2.46
CA GLU A 49 12.28 11.23 -1.43
C GLU A 49 10.96 11.54 -0.71
N SER A 50 10.07 10.57 -0.62
CA SER A 50 8.70 10.72 -0.06
C SER A 50 7.85 11.77 -0.79
N ASN A 51 8.18 12.05 -2.07
CA ASN A 51 7.52 13.06 -2.89
C ASN A 51 6.64 12.40 -3.97
N PRO A 52 5.31 12.63 -3.95
CA PRO A 52 4.40 11.99 -4.90
C PRO A 52 4.68 12.32 -6.38
N LYS A 53 5.07 13.57 -6.67
CA LYS A 53 5.40 13.98 -8.04
C LYS A 53 6.64 13.25 -8.54
N ARG A 54 7.68 13.17 -7.69
CA ARG A 54 8.91 12.44 -8.01
C ARG A 54 8.63 10.95 -8.18
N ALA A 55 7.83 10.36 -7.30
CA ALA A 55 7.43 8.95 -7.41
C ALA A 55 6.78 8.62 -8.75
N ALA A 56 5.85 9.46 -9.22
CA ALA A 56 5.23 9.30 -10.54
C ALA A 56 6.23 9.43 -11.71
N GLN A 57 7.15 10.40 -11.64
CA GLN A 57 8.21 10.58 -12.64
C GLN A 57 9.16 9.37 -12.70
N LEU A 58 9.55 8.85 -11.54
CA LEU A 58 10.41 7.66 -11.44
C LEU A 58 9.69 6.39 -11.90
N ALA A 59 8.39 6.26 -11.65
CA ALA A 59 7.59 5.16 -12.19
C ALA A 59 7.56 5.20 -13.74
N GLU A 60 7.38 6.38 -14.33
CA GLU A 60 7.45 6.53 -15.79
C GLU A 60 8.84 6.21 -16.34
N ARG A 61 9.91 6.62 -15.64
CA ARG A 61 11.29 6.27 -15.99
C ARG A 61 11.53 4.77 -15.96
N LEU A 62 11.15 4.09 -14.88
CA LEU A 62 11.28 2.63 -14.73
C LEU A 62 10.63 1.90 -15.91
N ILE A 63 9.46 2.34 -16.35
CA ILE A 63 8.74 1.73 -17.47
C ILE A 63 9.41 2.05 -18.81
N LYS A 64 9.71 3.33 -19.07
CA LYS A 64 10.13 3.78 -20.41
C LYS A 64 11.62 3.65 -20.69
N GLN A 65 12.46 3.78 -19.66
CA GLN A 65 13.91 3.80 -19.83
C GLN A 65 14.53 2.47 -19.35
N ASP A 66 14.06 1.95 -18.22
CA ASP A 66 14.60 0.73 -17.64
C ASP A 66 13.83 -0.52 -18.10
N GLY A 67 12.69 -0.36 -18.78
CA GLY A 67 11.95 -1.44 -19.44
C GLY A 67 11.30 -2.43 -18.45
N VAL A 68 10.93 -1.99 -17.23
CA VAL A 68 10.29 -2.89 -16.26
C VAL A 68 8.90 -3.31 -16.73
N GLU A 69 8.59 -4.60 -16.61
CA GLU A 69 7.31 -5.19 -17.00
C GLU A 69 6.34 -5.34 -15.82
N PHE A 70 6.83 -5.27 -14.58
CA PHE A 70 6.06 -5.37 -13.35
C PHE A 70 6.53 -4.31 -12.36
N MET A 71 5.63 -3.83 -11.51
CA MET A 71 5.97 -2.85 -10.49
C MET A 71 5.53 -3.31 -9.11
N LEU A 72 6.39 -3.12 -8.12
CA LEU A 72 6.03 -3.20 -6.71
C LEU A 72 5.68 -1.81 -6.21
N GLY A 73 4.63 -1.70 -5.43
CA GLY A 73 4.14 -0.43 -4.94
C GLY A 73 5.07 0.22 -3.91
N PRO A 74 5.01 1.55 -3.76
CA PRO A 74 5.76 2.29 -2.75
C PRO A 74 5.13 2.17 -1.36
N TYR A 75 5.81 2.67 -0.34
CA TYR A 75 5.16 2.93 0.93
C TYR A 75 4.20 4.12 0.82
N SER A 76 3.04 3.99 1.44
CA SER A 76 1.94 4.94 1.60
C SER A 76 0.92 4.99 0.46
N SER A 77 -0.34 5.19 0.86
CA SER A 77 -1.46 5.40 -0.06
C SER A 77 -1.29 6.67 -0.92
N GLY A 78 -0.62 7.70 -0.40
CA GLY A 78 -0.38 8.94 -1.15
C GLY A 78 0.57 8.75 -2.32
N LEU A 79 1.65 7.99 -2.14
CA LEU A 79 2.61 7.68 -3.21
C LEU A 79 2.02 6.69 -4.21
N THR A 80 1.30 5.67 -3.73
CA THR A 80 0.56 4.72 -4.60
C THR A 80 -0.43 5.47 -5.49
N LYS A 81 -1.17 6.43 -4.94
CA LYS A 81 -2.11 7.28 -5.69
C LYS A 81 -1.44 8.06 -6.83
N ALA A 82 -0.18 8.46 -6.64
CA ALA A 82 0.58 9.17 -7.67
C ALA A 82 1.12 8.23 -8.77
N ILE A 83 1.51 7.01 -8.41
CA ILE A 83 2.08 6.02 -9.34
C ILE A 83 0.99 5.27 -10.13
N ALA A 84 -0.14 4.93 -9.50
CA ALA A 84 -1.18 4.11 -10.13
C ALA A 84 -1.67 4.62 -11.50
N PRO A 85 -1.90 5.93 -11.74
CA PRO A 85 -2.23 6.42 -13.08
C PRO A 85 -1.14 6.18 -14.12
N VAL A 86 0.12 6.15 -13.70
CA VAL A 86 1.26 5.89 -14.61
C VAL A 86 1.27 4.43 -15.02
N THR A 87 1.20 3.51 -14.07
CA THR A 87 1.15 2.07 -14.36
C THR A 87 -0.08 1.70 -15.18
N GLU A 88 -1.23 2.29 -14.89
CA GLU A 88 -2.46 2.12 -15.68
C GLU A 88 -2.29 2.58 -17.13
N LYS A 89 -1.71 3.78 -17.33
CA LYS A 89 -1.46 4.35 -18.66
C LYS A 89 -0.60 3.45 -19.54
N TYR A 90 0.39 2.78 -18.96
CA TYR A 90 1.33 1.92 -19.69
C TYR A 90 0.96 0.44 -19.65
N GLY A 91 -0.11 0.05 -18.96
CA GLY A 91 -0.53 -1.33 -18.84
C GLY A 91 0.43 -2.21 -18.05
N VAL A 92 1.19 -1.61 -17.10
CA VAL A 92 2.16 -2.30 -16.26
C VAL A 92 1.50 -2.71 -14.94
N PRO A 93 1.38 -4.01 -14.63
CA PRO A 93 0.81 -4.45 -13.37
C PRO A 93 1.61 -3.95 -12.17
N MET A 94 0.93 -3.33 -11.20
CA MET A 94 1.51 -2.93 -9.93
C MET A 94 0.88 -3.72 -8.78
N VAL A 95 1.71 -4.42 -8.01
CA VAL A 95 1.30 -5.08 -6.77
C VAL A 95 1.64 -4.18 -5.59
N GLU A 96 0.61 -3.76 -4.86
CA GLU A 96 0.70 -2.83 -3.76
C GLU A 96 0.61 -3.57 -2.42
N ALA A 97 1.59 -3.37 -1.55
CA ALA A 97 1.69 -3.99 -0.24
C ALA A 97 1.60 -3.00 0.94
N ASN A 98 1.54 -1.68 0.68
CA ASN A 98 1.60 -0.64 1.69
C ASN A 98 0.57 0.50 1.50
N GLY A 99 -0.09 0.57 0.35
CA GLY A 99 -1.12 1.56 0.03
C GLY A 99 -2.52 1.03 0.34
N ALA A 100 -2.96 1.13 1.59
CA ALA A 100 -4.16 0.46 2.08
C ALA A 100 -5.48 1.23 1.86
N SER A 101 -5.46 2.49 1.39
CA SER A 101 -6.69 3.26 1.23
C SER A 101 -7.61 2.67 0.16
N ARG A 102 -8.88 2.45 0.48
CA ARG A 102 -9.92 2.01 -0.47
C ARG A 102 -10.05 2.93 -1.67
N SER A 103 -9.78 4.23 -1.46
CA SER A 103 -9.87 5.23 -2.52
C SER A 103 -8.95 4.97 -3.71
N LEU A 104 -7.91 4.14 -3.54
CA LEU A 104 -7.04 3.67 -4.62
C LEU A 104 -7.76 2.71 -5.55
N PHE A 105 -8.62 1.85 -5.01
CA PHE A 105 -9.26 0.73 -5.70
C PHE A 105 -10.68 1.05 -6.20
N THR A 106 -11.16 2.28 -5.99
CA THR A 106 -12.46 2.76 -6.49
C THR A 106 -12.36 3.56 -7.79
N LYS A 107 -11.15 3.66 -8.37
CA LYS A 107 -10.89 4.41 -9.62
C LYS A 107 -11.07 3.60 -10.90
N GLY A 108 -11.31 2.29 -10.77
CA GLY A 108 -11.46 1.41 -11.92
C GLY A 108 -10.14 1.03 -12.60
N TYR A 109 -9.01 1.15 -11.91
CA TYR A 109 -7.71 0.70 -12.42
C TYR A 109 -7.71 -0.82 -12.65
N LYS A 110 -7.17 -1.24 -13.78
CA LYS A 110 -7.07 -2.64 -14.20
C LYS A 110 -5.72 -3.26 -13.82
N TYR A 111 -4.72 -2.42 -13.60
CA TYR A 111 -3.33 -2.81 -13.37
C TYR A 111 -2.85 -2.54 -11.93
N LEU A 112 -3.75 -2.21 -11.00
CA LEU A 112 -3.45 -2.04 -9.58
C LEU A 112 -4.05 -3.18 -8.75
N PHE A 113 -3.20 -3.91 -8.04
CA PHE A 113 -3.55 -5.04 -7.19
C PHE A 113 -3.04 -4.82 -5.77
N ALA A 114 -3.83 -5.17 -4.76
CA ALA A 114 -3.42 -5.09 -3.36
C ALA A 114 -3.32 -6.46 -2.71
N VAL A 115 -2.31 -6.62 -1.84
CA VAL A 115 -2.09 -7.84 -1.03
C VAL A 115 -2.17 -7.56 0.48
N LEU A 116 -2.93 -6.54 0.86
CA LEU A 116 -3.12 -6.12 2.25
C LEU A 116 -4.59 -5.80 2.53
N ALA A 117 -4.97 -5.83 3.82
CA ALA A 117 -6.31 -5.43 4.23
C ALA A 117 -6.57 -3.94 3.95
N PRO A 118 -7.77 -3.54 3.51
CA PRO A 118 -8.10 -2.13 3.31
C PRO A 118 -8.13 -1.36 4.64
N ALA A 119 -7.66 -0.11 4.61
CA ALA A 119 -7.40 0.73 5.78
C ALA A 119 -8.64 0.94 6.69
N ASN A 120 -9.83 0.94 6.12
CA ASN A 120 -11.07 1.08 6.90
C ASN A 120 -11.34 -0.09 7.87
N LEU A 121 -10.65 -1.22 7.72
CA LEU A 121 -10.79 -2.37 8.62
C LEU A 121 -9.75 -2.38 9.75
N TYR A 122 -8.76 -1.48 9.74
CA TYR A 122 -7.61 -1.56 10.65
C TYR A 122 -7.97 -1.42 12.14
N LEU A 123 -8.97 -0.61 12.47
CA LEU A 123 -9.41 -0.38 13.85
C LEU A 123 -10.80 -0.94 14.15
N ASP A 124 -11.41 -1.69 13.24
CA ASP A 124 -12.74 -2.25 13.41
C ASP A 124 -12.78 -3.21 14.62
N VAL A 125 -11.84 -4.16 14.66
CA VAL A 125 -11.70 -5.11 15.77
C VAL A 125 -11.38 -4.42 17.11
N ALA A 126 -10.65 -3.31 17.08
CA ALA A 126 -10.33 -2.56 18.30
C ALA A 126 -11.59 -1.94 18.93
N ILE A 127 -12.51 -1.44 18.10
CA ILE A 127 -13.80 -0.92 18.59
C ILE A 127 -14.67 -2.04 19.14
N ASP A 128 -14.75 -3.18 18.46
CA ASP A 128 -15.49 -4.35 18.93
C ASP A 128 -14.96 -4.85 20.28
N LEU A 129 -13.64 -4.97 20.42
CA LEU A 129 -13.00 -5.34 21.67
C LEU A 129 -13.28 -4.34 22.79
N ALA A 130 -13.27 -3.04 22.50
CA ALA A 130 -13.60 -2.02 23.49
C ALA A 130 -15.04 -2.17 24.00
N VAL A 131 -16.00 -2.42 23.11
CA VAL A 131 -17.40 -2.68 23.46
C VAL A 131 -17.54 -3.97 24.29
N GLU A 132 -16.87 -5.05 23.87
CA GLU A 132 -16.83 -6.32 24.62
C GLU A 132 -16.31 -6.10 26.05
N LYS A 133 -15.16 -5.43 26.21
CA LYS A 133 -14.57 -5.11 27.52
C LYS A 133 -15.44 -4.19 28.36
N ASN A 134 -16.31 -3.40 27.75
CA ASN A 134 -17.32 -2.58 28.44
C ASN A 134 -18.63 -3.35 28.75
N GLY A 135 -18.59 -4.67 28.75
CA GLY A 135 -19.76 -5.53 29.04
C GLY A 135 -20.83 -5.44 27.93
N GLY A 136 -20.43 -5.27 26.70
CA GLY A 136 -21.33 -5.15 25.54
C GLY A 136 -22.01 -3.77 25.39
N LYS A 137 -21.67 -2.81 26.27
CA LYS A 137 -22.24 -1.46 26.22
C LYS A 137 -21.46 -0.55 25.28
N PRO A 138 -22.14 0.42 24.65
CA PRO A 138 -21.48 1.42 23.81
C PRO A 138 -20.36 2.18 24.53
N VAL A 139 -19.31 2.54 23.78
CA VAL A 139 -18.15 3.30 24.28
C VAL A 139 -18.07 4.67 23.65
N SER A 140 -17.35 5.61 24.27
CA SER A 140 -16.97 6.89 23.66
C SER A 140 -15.59 6.76 23.03
N VAL A 141 -15.43 7.24 21.81
CA VAL A 141 -14.21 7.13 21.02
C VAL A 141 -13.71 8.51 20.61
N ALA A 142 -12.49 8.87 21.03
CA ALA A 142 -11.79 10.05 20.51
C ALA A 142 -10.84 9.62 19.39
N MET A 143 -10.73 10.45 18.34
CA MET A 143 -9.88 10.17 17.19
C MET A 143 -8.95 11.34 16.89
N ALA A 144 -7.65 11.08 16.79
CA ALA A 144 -6.65 11.97 16.20
C ALA A 144 -6.10 11.32 14.93
N PHE A 145 -6.06 12.04 13.83
CA PHE A 145 -5.67 11.49 12.53
C PHE A 145 -5.06 12.58 11.62
N GLU A 146 -4.19 12.16 10.71
CA GLU A 146 -3.60 13.04 9.69
C GLU A 146 -4.57 13.22 8.49
N GLN A 147 -4.47 14.36 7.80
CA GLN A 147 -5.26 14.70 6.61
C GLN A 147 -4.72 14.02 5.33
N ASP A 148 -4.44 12.72 5.38
CA ASP A 148 -3.99 11.92 4.25
C ASP A 148 -5.02 10.83 3.88
N ALA A 149 -4.84 10.20 2.71
CA ALA A 149 -5.80 9.23 2.19
C ALA A 149 -5.94 7.98 3.08
N PHE A 150 -4.85 7.52 3.69
CA PHE A 150 -4.84 6.35 4.58
C PHE A 150 -5.58 6.65 5.88
N SER A 151 -5.18 7.72 6.59
CA SER A 151 -5.76 8.10 7.89
C SER A 151 -7.25 8.45 7.78
N GLN A 152 -7.66 9.09 6.68
CA GLN A 152 -9.08 9.35 6.40
C GLN A 152 -9.88 8.06 6.24
N ASP A 153 -9.33 7.06 5.57
CA ASP A 153 -10.01 5.79 5.36
C ASP A 153 -10.11 4.97 6.66
N VAL A 154 -9.05 4.96 7.49
CA VAL A 154 -9.10 4.39 8.86
C VAL A 154 -10.17 5.08 9.68
N ARG A 155 -10.22 6.42 9.66
CA ARG A 155 -11.26 7.19 10.35
C ARG A 155 -12.67 6.81 9.89
N LEU A 156 -12.90 6.64 8.59
CA LEU A 156 -14.21 6.22 8.09
C LEU A 156 -14.60 4.84 8.62
N GLY A 157 -13.67 3.89 8.68
CA GLY A 157 -13.90 2.58 9.27
C GLY A 157 -14.29 2.66 10.75
N VAL A 158 -13.60 3.50 11.53
CA VAL A 158 -13.96 3.74 12.94
C VAL A 158 -15.36 4.34 13.07
N LEU A 159 -15.75 5.28 12.20
CA LEU A 159 -17.10 5.85 12.22
C LEU A 159 -18.17 4.81 11.89
N ASP A 160 -17.89 3.91 10.94
CA ASP A 160 -18.79 2.80 10.60
C ASP A 160 -18.93 1.82 11.80
N ALA A 161 -17.83 1.49 12.48
CA ALA A 161 -17.84 0.66 13.67
C ALA A 161 -18.60 1.32 14.85
N ILE A 162 -18.39 2.61 15.10
CA ILE A 162 -19.14 3.40 16.08
C ILE A 162 -20.64 3.33 15.81
N LYS A 163 -21.04 3.51 14.56
CA LYS A 163 -22.46 3.43 14.15
C LYS A 163 -23.01 2.02 14.35
N ARG A 164 -22.28 0.99 13.96
CA ARG A 164 -22.67 -0.42 14.08
C ARG A 164 -22.86 -0.85 15.54
N THR A 165 -21.97 -0.42 16.43
CA THR A 165 -21.98 -0.77 17.85
C THR A 165 -22.87 0.14 18.72
N GLY A 166 -23.48 1.20 18.15
CA GLY A 166 -24.22 2.21 18.92
C GLY A 166 -23.35 3.08 19.83
N SER A 167 -22.02 3.01 19.67
CA SER A 167 -21.04 3.81 20.40
C SER A 167 -21.15 5.31 20.03
N LYS A 168 -20.49 6.17 20.78
CA LYS A 168 -20.53 7.64 20.59
C LYS A 168 -19.15 8.14 20.13
N LYS A 169 -19.21 9.19 19.36
CA LYS A 169 -18.07 9.97 18.90
C LYS A 169 -17.58 10.90 20.00
#